data_ae653c7ed062c23b2fc6a978d101a3c7
#
_entry.id   ae653c7ed062c23b2fc6a978d101a3c7
#
_cell.length_a   1.000
_cell.length_b   1.000
_cell.length_c   1.000
_cell.angle_alpha   90.00
_cell.angle_beta   90.00
_cell.angle_gamma   90.00
#
_symmetry.space_group_name_H-M   'P 1'
#
loop_
_entity.id
_entity.type
_entity.pdbx_description
1 polymer ?
#
loop_
_entity_poly.entity_id
_entity_poly.type
_entity_poly.pdbx_seq_one_letter_code
_entity_poly.pdbx_strand_id
1 'polypeptide(L)'
;MRKITLILASLLALGAVSCTGGKQDEKPVAKEIGVQLYSIRDVIGNPEAYARNHEEAFKALAQMGYTSVEAACYSDGKLYGVDPEQYKADLEAAGLKSLSTHIGKNLSDEELASGDFTESMKWWEQAIAAHKAAGCKYVVCPSFAVPQTLVGLKTYCDYFNAIGAKCKENGMLFGYHNHSHEFNKVEDKVIYDFMLENTNPEYVFFEMDVYWAVMGHAAPVE
;
A
#
# COMPACT_ATOMS: atom_id res chain seq x y z
N MET A 1 11.39 86.42 13.99
CA MET A 1 11.09 85.04 14.26
C MET A 1 9.81 84.69 13.48
N ARG A 2 9.96 84.27 12.26
CA ARG A 2 8.84 83.94 11.38
C ARG A 2 8.82 82.45 11.12
N LYS A 3 7.72 81.79 11.45
CA LYS A 3 7.45 80.37 11.14
C LYS A 3 7.04 80.26 9.72
N ILE A 4 7.73 79.45 8.91
CA ILE A 4 7.36 79.10 7.56
C ILE A 4 6.66 77.75 7.61
N THR A 5 5.38 77.72 7.24
CA THR A 5 4.55 76.54 7.13
C THR A 5 4.67 76.00 5.70
N LEU A 6 5.26 74.82 5.55
CA LEU A 6 5.28 74.12 4.28
C LEU A 6 4.03 73.25 4.16
N ILE A 7 3.20 73.52 3.16
CA ILE A 7 2.07 72.68 2.79
C ILE A 7 2.58 71.69 1.79
N LEU A 8 2.54 70.41 2.16
CA LEU A 8 2.85 69.29 1.27
C LEU A 8 1.56 68.81 0.63
N ALA A 9 1.43 69.04 -0.67
CA ALA A 9 0.33 68.46 -1.49
C ALA A 9 0.63 67.03 -1.79
N SER A 10 -0.20 66.12 -1.26
CA SER A 10 -0.16 64.71 -1.58
C SER A 10 -0.99 64.42 -2.82
N LEU A 11 -0.34 64.09 -3.93
CA LEU A 11 -0.99 63.48 -5.08
C LEU A 11 -1.36 62.06 -4.76
N LEU A 12 -2.64 61.72 -4.71
CA LEU A 12 -3.17 60.33 -4.77
C LEU A 12 -3.10 59.85 -6.22
N ALA A 13 -2.12 58.98 -6.48
CA ALA A 13 -2.15 58.16 -7.70
C ALA A 13 -2.98 56.91 -7.42
N LEU A 14 -4.22 56.83 -7.98
CA LEU A 14 -4.98 55.57 -8.04
C LEU A 14 -4.31 54.64 -9.05
N GLY A 15 -3.49 53.73 -8.57
CA GLY A 15 -3.04 52.58 -9.35
C GLY A 15 -4.17 51.56 -9.48
N ALA A 16 -4.75 51.44 -10.68
CA ALA A 16 -5.63 50.33 -10.99
C ALA A 16 -4.81 49.03 -10.98
N VAL A 17 -4.91 48.25 -9.89
CA VAL A 17 -4.41 46.87 -9.86
C VAL A 17 -5.35 46.01 -10.70
N SER A 18 -4.96 45.79 -11.96
CA SER A 18 -5.58 44.79 -12.81
C SER A 18 -5.21 43.41 -12.28
N CYS A 19 -6.09 42.78 -11.54
CA CYS A 19 -5.97 41.36 -11.18
C CYS A 19 -6.24 40.53 -12.45
N THR A 20 -5.24 40.37 -13.30
CA THR A 20 -5.22 39.28 -14.24
C THR A 20 -4.90 38.02 -13.43
N GLY A 21 -5.92 37.35 -12.89
CA GLY A 21 -5.84 36.02 -12.36
C GLY A 21 -5.48 35.07 -13.51
N GLY A 22 -4.18 34.92 -13.74
CA GLY A 22 -3.66 33.82 -14.54
C GLY A 22 -4.09 32.53 -13.84
N LYS A 23 -5.05 31.83 -14.40
CA LYS A 23 -5.19 30.40 -14.08
C LYS A 23 -3.84 29.78 -14.40
N GLN A 24 -3.08 29.42 -13.38
CA GLN A 24 -2.01 28.45 -13.55
C GLN A 24 -2.72 27.21 -14.09
N ASP A 25 -2.45 26.87 -15.35
CA ASP A 25 -2.79 25.57 -15.90
C ASP A 25 -2.02 24.55 -15.05
N GLU A 26 -2.68 24.03 -14.01
CA GLU A 26 -2.18 22.87 -13.28
C GLU A 26 -2.03 21.78 -14.34
N LYS A 27 -0.77 21.44 -14.66
CA LYS A 27 -0.50 20.29 -15.51
C LYS A 27 -1.24 19.12 -14.89
N PRO A 28 -2.06 18.39 -15.67
CA PRO A 28 -2.75 17.24 -15.13
C PRO A 28 -1.73 16.33 -14.48
N VAL A 29 -1.89 16.08 -13.17
CA VAL A 29 -1.06 15.13 -12.45
C VAL A 29 -1.23 13.81 -13.18
N ALA A 30 -0.15 13.32 -13.77
CA ALA A 30 -0.16 12.03 -14.44
C ALA A 30 -0.62 10.98 -13.42
N LYS A 31 -1.71 10.26 -13.72
CA LYS A 31 -2.19 9.20 -12.84
C LYS A 31 -1.10 8.12 -12.76
N GLU A 32 -0.65 7.84 -11.56
CA GLU A 32 0.21 6.68 -11.31
C GLU A 32 -0.64 5.41 -11.46
N ILE A 33 -0.15 4.46 -12.25
CA ILE A 33 -0.82 3.18 -12.48
C ILE A 33 0.17 2.09 -12.06
N GLY A 34 -0.25 1.28 -11.09
CA GLY A 34 0.51 0.11 -10.64
C GLY A 34 0.04 -1.17 -11.30
N VAL A 35 0.90 -2.17 -11.30
CA VAL A 35 0.57 -3.55 -11.67
C VAL A 35 1.08 -4.52 -10.62
N GLN A 36 0.21 -5.47 -10.24
CA GLN A 36 0.60 -6.56 -9.37
C GLN A 36 1.37 -7.61 -10.18
N LEU A 37 2.59 -7.92 -9.75
CA LEU A 37 3.48 -8.86 -10.48
C LEU A 37 2.97 -10.30 -10.47
N TYR A 38 2.02 -10.64 -9.59
CA TYR A 38 1.32 -11.93 -9.66
C TYR A 38 0.56 -12.11 -10.98
N SER A 39 0.14 -11.02 -11.64
CA SER A 39 -0.52 -11.06 -12.94
C SER A 39 0.39 -11.58 -14.05
N ILE A 40 1.70 -11.50 -13.87
CA ILE A 40 2.73 -12.02 -14.80
C ILE A 40 3.59 -13.11 -14.14
N ARG A 41 3.03 -13.83 -13.15
CA ARG A 41 3.76 -14.87 -12.39
C ARG A 41 4.34 -15.99 -13.27
N ASP A 42 3.73 -16.24 -14.41
CA ASP A 42 4.23 -17.22 -15.37
C ASP A 42 5.55 -16.78 -16.04
N VAL A 43 5.86 -15.47 -16.00
CA VAL A 43 7.07 -14.86 -16.57
C VAL A 43 8.15 -14.67 -15.51
N ILE A 44 7.81 -14.16 -14.30
CA ILE A 44 8.76 -13.78 -13.25
C ILE A 44 8.39 -14.26 -11.85
N GLY A 45 7.42 -15.17 -11.69
CA GLY A 45 6.81 -15.51 -10.40
C GLY A 45 7.68 -16.31 -9.42
N ASN A 46 8.90 -16.69 -9.78
CA ASN A 46 9.86 -17.38 -8.90
C ASN A 46 11.29 -16.90 -9.15
N PRO A 47 12.25 -17.20 -8.25
CA PRO A 47 13.63 -16.71 -8.37
C PRO A 47 14.33 -17.03 -9.69
N GLU A 48 14.12 -18.24 -10.21
CA GLU A 48 14.76 -18.65 -11.47
C GLU A 48 14.17 -17.93 -12.68
N ALA A 49 12.87 -17.78 -12.72
CA ALA A 49 12.17 -17.05 -13.78
C ALA A 49 12.50 -15.55 -13.72
N TYR A 50 12.54 -14.99 -12.52
CA TYR A 50 12.97 -13.61 -12.29
C TYR A 50 14.37 -13.36 -12.81
N ALA A 51 15.34 -14.18 -12.42
CA ALA A 51 16.74 -14.03 -12.85
C ALA A 51 16.91 -14.02 -14.38
N ARG A 52 16.03 -14.71 -15.11
CA ARG A 52 16.09 -14.77 -16.58
C ARG A 52 15.34 -13.65 -17.29
N ASN A 53 14.22 -13.18 -16.71
CA ASN A 53 13.22 -12.44 -17.47
C ASN A 53 12.90 -11.04 -16.93
N HIS A 54 13.38 -10.65 -15.73
CA HIS A 54 12.93 -9.42 -15.05
C HIS A 54 13.22 -8.16 -15.88
N GLU A 55 14.40 -8.05 -16.51
CA GLU A 55 14.78 -6.86 -17.27
C GLU A 55 13.81 -6.60 -18.43
N GLU A 56 13.51 -7.64 -19.21
CA GLU A 56 12.59 -7.53 -20.35
C GLU A 56 11.14 -7.32 -19.88
N ALA A 57 10.71 -8.03 -18.85
CA ALA A 57 9.37 -7.89 -18.27
C ALA A 57 9.15 -6.47 -17.72
N PHE A 58 10.06 -5.93 -16.93
CA PHE A 58 9.93 -4.59 -16.36
C PHE A 58 9.97 -3.50 -17.43
N LYS A 59 10.84 -3.64 -18.42
CA LYS A 59 10.87 -2.73 -19.57
C LYS A 59 9.54 -2.74 -20.34
N ALA A 60 8.95 -3.92 -20.54
CA ALA A 60 7.65 -4.04 -21.20
C ALA A 60 6.54 -3.38 -20.38
N LEU A 61 6.50 -3.58 -19.06
CA LEU A 61 5.54 -2.93 -18.17
C LEU A 61 5.65 -1.40 -18.23
N ALA A 62 6.88 -0.87 -18.16
CA ALA A 62 7.12 0.57 -18.28
C ALA A 62 6.67 1.13 -19.64
N GLN A 63 6.89 0.40 -20.74
CA GLN A 63 6.44 0.76 -22.08
C GLN A 63 4.90 0.76 -22.22
N MET A 64 4.21 -0.09 -21.45
CA MET A 64 2.74 -0.10 -21.36
C MET A 64 2.18 1.08 -20.54
N GLY A 65 3.05 1.85 -19.87
CA GLY A 65 2.66 3.03 -19.10
C GLY A 65 2.47 2.78 -17.60
N TYR A 66 2.83 1.60 -17.08
CA TYR A 66 2.88 1.38 -15.64
C TYR A 66 4.02 2.18 -15.02
N THR A 67 3.78 2.70 -13.81
CA THR A 67 4.75 3.53 -13.08
C THR A 67 5.26 2.86 -11.82
N SER A 68 4.55 1.85 -11.34
CA SER A 68 4.87 1.14 -10.11
C SER A 68 4.41 -0.32 -10.17
N VAL A 69 4.97 -1.11 -9.28
CA VAL A 69 4.61 -2.51 -9.14
C VAL A 69 4.27 -2.87 -7.70
N GLU A 70 3.47 -3.91 -7.57
CA GLU A 70 3.24 -4.63 -6.33
C GLU A 70 3.89 -6.02 -6.42
N ALA A 71 4.87 -6.28 -5.55
CA ALA A 71 5.57 -7.56 -5.49
C ALA A 71 4.64 -8.67 -4.95
N ALA A 72 4.92 -9.93 -5.29
CA ALA A 72 4.16 -11.08 -4.82
C ALA A 72 5.03 -12.33 -4.57
N CYS A 73 6.33 -12.14 -4.39
CA CYS A 73 7.26 -13.24 -4.09
C CYS A 73 8.29 -12.77 -3.06
N TYR A 74 8.16 -13.28 -1.85
CA TYR A 74 9.06 -12.99 -0.73
C TYR A 74 9.36 -14.28 0.04
N SER A 75 10.63 -14.52 0.35
CA SER A 75 11.09 -15.57 1.25
C SER A 75 12.43 -15.18 1.88
N ASP A 76 12.56 -15.42 3.18
CA ASP A 76 13.82 -15.32 3.92
C ASP A 76 14.60 -14.01 3.70
N GLY A 77 13.88 -12.89 3.72
CA GLY A 77 14.48 -11.56 3.55
C GLY A 77 14.72 -11.14 2.11
N LYS A 78 14.33 -11.95 1.10
CA LYS A 78 14.57 -11.71 -0.33
C LYS A 78 13.26 -11.57 -1.09
N LEU A 79 13.26 -10.70 -2.10
CA LEU A 79 12.19 -10.57 -3.08
C LEU A 79 12.63 -11.25 -4.37
N TYR A 80 11.82 -12.19 -4.86
CA TYR A 80 12.15 -12.96 -6.07
C TYR A 80 13.56 -13.61 -6.04
N GLY A 81 14.07 -13.92 -4.84
CA GLY A 81 15.38 -14.54 -4.62
C GLY A 81 16.58 -13.59 -4.63
N VAL A 82 16.36 -12.29 -4.86
CA VAL A 82 17.42 -11.25 -4.80
C VAL A 82 17.30 -10.42 -3.52
N ASP A 83 18.37 -9.74 -3.15
CA ASP A 83 18.36 -8.82 -2.02
C ASP A 83 17.41 -7.62 -2.30
N PRO A 84 16.78 -7.03 -1.28
CA PRO A 84 15.80 -5.97 -1.45
C PRO A 84 16.30 -4.76 -2.23
N GLU A 85 17.54 -4.35 -2.02
CA GLU A 85 18.17 -3.24 -2.71
C GLU A 85 18.41 -3.57 -4.20
N GLN A 86 18.74 -4.83 -4.52
CA GLN A 86 18.89 -5.27 -5.91
C GLN A 86 17.53 -5.27 -6.61
N TYR A 87 16.49 -5.82 -5.99
CA TYR A 87 15.12 -5.76 -6.53
C TYR A 87 14.67 -4.32 -6.83
N LYS A 88 14.95 -3.39 -5.90
CA LYS A 88 14.67 -1.97 -6.10
C LYS A 88 15.45 -1.40 -7.29
N ALA A 89 16.75 -1.70 -7.40
CA ALA A 89 17.59 -1.22 -8.48
C ALA A 89 17.14 -1.76 -9.85
N ASP A 90 16.71 -3.02 -9.92
CA ASP A 90 16.18 -3.64 -11.15
C ASP A 90 14.91 -2.92 -11.65
N LEU A 91 14.01 -2.54 -10.76
CA LEU A 91 12.82 -1.76 -11.09
C LEU A 91 13.17 -0.33 -11.53
N GLU A 92 14.03 0.34 -10.77
CA GLU A 92 14.46 1.72 -11.08
C GLU A 92 15.16 1.81 -12.44
N ALA A 93 15.94 0.79 -12.83
CA ALA A 93 16.57 0.69 -14.15
C ALA A 93 15.55 0.67 -15.30
N ALA A 94 14.34 0.16 -15.05
CA ALA A 94 13.24 0.18 -16.00
C ALA A 94 12.32 1.41 -15.86
N GLY A 95 12.57 2.30 -14.89
CA GLY A 95 11.73 3.46 -14.60
C GLY A 95 10.47 3.15 -13.78
N LEU A 96 10.43 1.99 -13.12
CA LEU A 96 9.35 1.56 -12.23
C LEU A 96 9.69 1.81 -10.76
N LYS A 97 8.66 1.90 -9.91
CA LYS A 97 8.80 2.00 -8.45
C LYS A 97 8.30 0.73 -7.78
N SER A 98 9.00 0.26 -6.75
CA SER A 98 8.50 -0.74 -5.82
C SER A 98 7.53 -0.05 -4.85
N LEU A 99 6.23 -0.11 -5.12
CA LEU A 99 5.22 0.63 -4.34
C LEU A 99 4.65 -0.19 -3.21
N SER A 100 4.31 -1.44 -3.49
CA SER A 100 3.58 -2.33 -2.61
C SER A 100 4.08 -3.77 -2.71
N THR A 101 3.64 -4.60 -1.78
CA THR A 101 3.90 -6.04 -1.79
C THR A 101 2.73 -6.82 -1.21
N HIS A 102 2.42 -7.98 -1.81
CA HIS A 102 1.55 -8.99 -1.23
C HIS A 102 2.39 -10.01 -0.46
N ILE A 103 2.26 -10.00 0.86
CA ILE A 103 2.88 -10.99 1.75
C ILE A 103 1.96 -11.29 2.93
N GLY A 104 2.09 -12.48 3.49
CA GLY A 104 1.31 -12.88 4.65
C GLY A 104 2.00 -13.98 5.47
N LYS A 105 1.67 -14.02 6.73
CA LYS A 105 2.05 -15.06 7.69
C LYS A 105 0.83 -15.43 8.49
N ASN A 106 0.35 -16.67 8.33
CA ASN A 106 -0.72 -17.20 9.17
C ASN A 106 -0.24 -17.40 10.61
N LEU A 107 -1.15 -17.19 11.56
CA LEU A 107 -0.94 -17.60 12.94
C LEU A 107 -0.88 -19.12 13.03
N SER A 108 -0.05 -19.64 13.91
CA SER A 108 -0.14 -21.04 14.36
C SER A 108 -1.40 -21.26 15.21
N ASP A 109 -1.81 -22.51 15.38
CA ASP A 109 -2.96 -22.85 16.22
C ASP A 109 -2.76 -22.36 17.67
N GLU A 110 -1.52 -22.40 18.18
CA GLU A 110 -1.17 -21.90 19.51
C GLU A 110 -1.29 -20.38 19.62
N GLU A 111 -0.78 -19.63 18.64
CA GLU A 111 -0.91 -18.16 18.58
C GLU A 111 -2.37 -17.76 18.43
N LEU A 112 -3.13 -18.46 17.59
CA LEU A 112 -4.57 -18.20 17.42
C LEU A 112 -5.35 -18.44 18.72
N ALA A 113 -5.02 -19.47 19.48
CA ALA A 113 -5.69 -19.81 20.72
C ALA A 113 -5.28 -18.91 21.90
N SER A 114 -4.01 -18.53 21.97
CA SER A 114 -3.47 -17.72 23.08
C SER A 114 -3.62 -16.21 22.85
N GLY A 115 -3.65 -15.76 21.59
CA GLY A 115 -3.52 -14.36 21.22
C GLY A 115 -2.11 -13.78 21.43
N ASP A 116 -1.10 -14.63 21.60
CA ASP A 116 0.30 -14.23 21.67
C ASP A 116 0.97 -14.40 20.30
N PHE A 117 1.23 -13.30 19.62
CA PHE A 117 1.77 -13.23 18.25
C PHE A 117 3.30 -13.14 18.19
N THR A 118 4.00 -13.35 19.30
CA THR A 118 5.44 -13.06 19.42
C THR A 118 6.26 -13.68 18.29
N GLU A 119 6.01 -14.94 17.95
CA GLU A 119 6.81 -15.64 16.92
C GLU A 119 6.45 -15.14 15.50
N SER A 120 5.16 -14.98 15.21
CA SER A 120 4.75 -14.43 13.91
C SER A 120 5.22 -12.98 13.73
N MET A 121 5.27 -12.18 14.79
CA MET A 121 5.75 -10.80 14.74
C MET A 121 7.26 -10.70 14.46
N LYS A 122 8.09 -11.68 14.90
CA LYS A 122 9.51 -11.74 14.51
C LYS A 122 9.68 -11.89 12.99
N TRP A 123 8.86 -12.72 12.36
CA TRP A 123 8.85 -12.86 10.91
C TRP A 123 8.45 -11.55 10.22
N TRP A 124 7.42 -10.86 10.76
CA TRP A 124 6.99 -9.57 10.22
C TRP A 124 8.05 -8.49 10.36
N GLU A 125 8.79 -8.44 11.44
CA GLU A 125 9.89 -7.49 11.62
C GLU A 125 10.96 -7.65 10.53
N GLN A 126 11.33 -8.88 10.20
CA GLN A 126 12.25 -9.17 9.10
C GLN A 126 11.65 -8.79 7.74
N ALA A 127 10.39 -9.16 7.50
CA ALA A 127 9.69 -8.87 6.25
C ALA A 127 9.54 -7.34 6.03
N ILE A 128 9.12 -6.60 7.05
CA ILE A 128 8.98 -5.14 7.01
C ILE A 128 10.33 -4.47 6.71
N ALA A 129 11.42 -4.92 7.35
CA ALA A 129 12.75 -4.38 7.10
C ALA A 129 13.20 -4.60 5.64
N ALA A 130 12.96 -5.79 5.09
CA ALA A 130 13.30 -6.12 3.71
C ALA A 130 12.49 -5.26 2.71
N HIS A 131 11.17 -5.13 2.93
CA HIS A 131 10.33 -4.36 2.02
C HIS A 131 10.58 -2.84 2.12
N LYS A 132 10.95 -2.35 3.30
CA LYS A 132 11.42 -0.98 3.46
C LYS A 132 12.70 -0.72 2.66
N ALA A 133 13.67 -1.64 2.69
CA ALA A 133 14.89 -1.56 1.90
C ALA A 133 14.59 -1.63 0.39
N ALA A 134 13.60 -2.45 -0.01
CA ALA A 134 13.10 -2.52 -1.38
C ALA A 134 12.35 -1.24 -1.83
N GLY A 135 12.07 -0.29 -0.93
CA GLY A 135 11.38 0.96 -1.24
C GLY A 135 9.86 0.90 -1.21
N CYS A 136 9.27 -0.20 -0.70
CA CYS A 136 7.82 -0.33 -0.57
C CYS A 136 7.26 0.68 0.44
N LYS A 137 6.12 1.25 0.09
CA LYS A 137 5.30 2.08 0.96
C LYS A 137 4.20 1.29 1.63
N TYR A 138 3.67 0.29 0.93
CA TYR A 138 2.55 -0.53 1.37
C TYR A 138 2.97 -1.99 1.52
N VAL A 139 2.47 -2.61 2.57
CA VAL A 139 2.55 -4.06 2.81
C VAL A 139 1.12 -4.56 2.92
N VAL A 140 0.72 -5.47 2.06
CA VAL A 140 -0.65 -5.94 1.97
C VAL A 140 -0.69 -7.45 2.23
N CYS A 141 -1.54 -7.87 3.15
CA CYS A 141 -1.82 -9.29 3.39
C CYS A 141 -2.91 -9.76 2.41
N PRO A 142 -2.61 -10.67 1.47
CA PRO A 142 -3.57 -11.05 0.43
C PRO A 142 -4.57 -12.13 0.89
N SER A 143 -4.29 -12.82 1.99
CA SER A 143 -5.17 -13.85 2.53
C SER A 143 -4.71 -14.32 3.91
N PHE A 144 -5.59 -14.96 4.65
CA PHE A 144 -5.28 -15.61 5.92
C PHE A 144 -6.12 -16.88 6.10
N ALA A 145 -5.70 -17.75 7.01
CA ALA A 145 -6.47 -18.92 7.40
C ALA A 145 -7.69 -18.49 8.23
N VAL A 146 -8.84 -18.36 7.58
CA VAL A 146 -10.07 -17.88 8.22
C VAL A 146 -10.52 -18.83 9.33
N PRO A 147 -10.56 -18.35 10.60
CA PRO A 147 -11.08 -19.15 11.71
C PRO A 147 -12.59 -19.44 11.58
N GLN A 148 -13.04 -20.49 12.25
CA GLN A 148 -14.44 -20.89 12.22
C GLN A 148 -15.31 -20.19 13.29
N THR A 149 -14.72 -19.27 14.09
CA THR A 149 -15.37 -18.55 15.16
C THR A 149 -15.08 -17.05 15.11
N LEU A 150 -16.00 -16.23 15.58
CA LEU A 150 -15.79 -14.78 15.70
C LEU A 150 -14.68 -14.44 16.70
N VAL A 151 -14.44 -15.26 17.71
CA VAL A 151 -13.32 -15.09 18.64
C VAL A 151 -12.00 -15.22 17.89
N GLY A 152 -11.82 -16.28 17.11
CA GLY A 152 -10.61 -16.44 16.30
C GLY A 152 -10.45 -15.35 15.24
N LEU A 153 -11.56 -14.92 14.62
CA LEU A 153 -11.52 -13.81 13.66
C LEU A 153 -11.10 -12.48 14.33
N LYS A 154 -11.56 -12.25 15.58
CA LYS A 154 -11.09 -11.09 16.37
C LYS A 154 -9.60 -11.17 16.67
N THR A 155 -9.08 -12.38 16.98
CA THR A 155 -7.64 -12.59 17.17
C THR A 155 -6.84 -12.19 15.92
N TYR A 156 -7.32 -12.53 14.71
CA TYR A 156 -6.69 -12.06 13.46
C TYR A 156 -6.79 -10.55 13.27
N CYS A 157 -7.90 -9.91 13.62
CA CYS A 157 -8.01 -8.45 13.59
C CYS A 157 -7.00 -7.77 14.52
N ASP A 158 -6.80 -8.32 15.72
CA ASP A 158 -5.79 -7.81 16.67
C ASP A 158 -4.36 -8.03 16.14
N TYR A 159 -4.11 -9.16 15.50
CA TYR A 159 -2.85 -9.44 14.82
C TYR A 159 -2.57 -8.45 13.68
N PHE A 160 -3.55 -8.16 12.84
CA PHE A 160 -3.42 -7.16 11.77
C PHE A 160 -3.17 -5.76 12.32
N ASN A 161 -3.82 -5.40 13.43
CA ASN A 161 -3.54 -4.15 14.13
C ASN A 161 -2.09 -4.07 14.62
N ALA A 162 -1.56 -5.17 15.17
CA ALA A 162 -0.17 -5.24 15.64
C ALA A 162 0.83 -5.10 14.47
N ILE A 163 0.57 -5.78 13.33
CA ILE A 163 1.40 -5.65 12.12
C ILE A 163 1.35 -4.22 11.60
N GLY A 164 0.15 -3.62 11.52
CA GLY A 164 -0.03 -2.26 11.05
C GLY A 164 0.68 -1.22 11.91
N ALA A 165 0.64 -1.38 13.24
CA ALA A 165 1.41 -0.56 14.16
C ALA A 165 2.92 -0.67 13.89
N LYS A 166 3.44 -1.88 13.67
CA LYS A 166 4.85 -2.11 13.34
C LYS A 166 5.23 -1.51 11.98
N CYS A 167 4.37 -1.63 10.96
CA CYS A 167 4.57 -0.96 9.66
C CYS A 167 4.65 0.55 9.83
N LYS A 168 3.74 1.16 10.60
CA LYS A 168 3.69 2.60 10.88
C LYS A 168 4.96 3.10 11.56
N GLU A 169 5.50 2.36 12.54
CA GLU A 169 6.80 2.64 13.18
C GLU A 169 7.95 2.71 12.16
N ASN A 170 7.84 1.93 11.08
CA ASN A 170 8.83 1.89 9.99
C ASN A 170 8.54 2.86 8.84
N GLY A 171 7.50 3.69 8.95
CA GLY A 171 7.10 4.65 7.90
C GLY A 171 6.38 3.99 6.72
N MET A 172 5.80 2.81 6.93
CA MET A 172 5.02 2.04 5.96
C MET A 172 3.57 1.92 6.42
N LEU A 173 2.70 1.51 5.50
CA LEU A 173 1.30 1.26 5.78
C LEU A 173 0.98 -0.22 5.55
N PHE A 174 0.15 -0.79 6.42
CA PHE A 174 -0.30 -2.17 6.29
C PHE A 174 -1.76 -2.21 5.85
N GLY A 175 -2.09 -3.14 4.94
CA GLY A 175 -3.44 -3.35 4.46
C GLY A 175 -3.82 -4.81 4.31
N TYR A 176 -5.09 -5.02 4.07
CA TYR A 176 -5.66 -6.33 3.72
C TYR A 176 -6.32 -6.27 2.35
N HIS A 177 -6.02 -7.24 1.48
CA HIS A 177 -6.63 -7.42 0.17
C HIS A 177 -7.67 -8.54 0.22
N ASN A 178 -8.87 -8.26 -0.26
CA ASN A 178 -9.96 -9.24 -0.25
C ASN A 178 -9.97 -10.15 -1.46
N HIS A 179 -10.45 -11.36 -1.23
CA HIS A 179 -10.99 -12.27 -2.24
C HIS A 179 -12.52 -12.39 -2.08
N SER A 180 -13.13 -13.42 -2.67
CA SER A 180 -14.57 -13.64 -2.57
C SER A 180 -15.00 -14.25 -1.23
N HIS A 181 -14.09 -14.97 -0.56
CA HIS A 181 -14.44 -15.73 0.64
C HIS A 181 -14.68 -14.86 1.88
N GLU A 182 -14.17 -13.63 1.92
CA GLU A 182 -14.41 -12.69 3.01
C GLU A 182 -15.84 -12.16 3.04
N PHE A 183 -16.58 -12.31 1.94
CA PHE A 183 -18.02 -12.00 1.87
C PHE A 183 -18.91 -13.15 2.35
N ASN A 184 -18.33 -14.31 2.71
CA ASN A 184 -19.01 -15.36 3.46
C ASN A 184 -19.12 -15.00 4.94
N LYS A 185 -19.86 -15.84 5.68
CA LYS A 185 -20.07 -15.65 7.12
C LYS A 185 -19.26 -16.62 7.96
N VAL A 186 -18.80 -16.11 9.08
CA VAL A 186 -18.39 -16.90 10.24
C VAL A 186 -19.46 -16.67 11.30
N GLU A 187 -20.08 -17.75 11.80
CA GLU A 187 -21.28 -17.70 12.61
C GLU A 187 -22.39 -16.90 11.88
N ASP A 188 -22.75 -15.72 12.35
CA ASP A 188 -23.80 -14.88 11.74
C ASP A 188 -23.26 -13.60 11.08
N LYS A 189 -21.94 -13.35 11.12
CA LYS A 189 -21.29 -12.14 10.62
C LYS A 189 -20.56 -12.36 9.30
N VAL A 190 -20.69 -11.42 8.37
CA VAL A 190 -19.86 -11.35 7.18
C VAL A 190 -18.41 -11.04 7.61
N ILE A 191 -17.46 -11.83 7.12
CA ILE A 191 -16.05 -11.73 7.54
C ILE A 191 -15.51 -10.34 7.24
N TYR A 192 -15.72 -9.82 6.03
CA TYR A 192 -15.21 -8.52 5.60
C TYR A 192 -15.73 -7.38 6.49
N ASP A 193 -17.04 -7.37 6.77
CA ASP A 193 -17.67 -6.36 7.64
C ASP A 193 -17.10 -6.45 9.06
N PHE A 194 -16.96 -7.67 9.59
CA PHE A 194 -16.37 -7.88 10.90
C PHE A 194 -14.92 -7.38 10.98
N MET A 195 -14.13 -7.58 9.92
CA MET A 195 -12.76 -7.07 9.87
C MET A 195 -12.74 -5.54 9.85
N LEU A 196 -13.62 -4.89 9.08
CA LEU A 196 -13.75 -3.43 9.05
C LEU A 196 -14.11 -2.87 10.43
N GLU A 197 -15.02 -3.53 11.17
CA GLU A 197 -15.47 -3.11 12.50
C GLU A 197 -14.41 -3.34 13.59
N ASN A 198 -13.51 -4.30 13.42
CA ASN A 198 -12.60 -4.76 14.48
C ASN A 198 -11.12 -4.46 14.23
N THR A 199 -10.78 -3.82 13.11
CA THR A 199 -9.43 -3.30 12.85
C THR A 199 -9.38 -1.79 13.10
N ASN A 200 -8.20 -1.29 13.46
CA ASN A 200 -7.99 0.14 13.67
C ASN A 200 -7.63 0.81 12.33
N PRO A 201 -8.40 1.77 11.82
CA PRO A 201 -8.13 2.44 10.54
C PRO A 201 -6.83 3.27 10.53
N GLU A 202 -6.22 3.54 11.69
CA GLU A 202 -4.89 4.12 11.76
C GLU A 202 -3.77 3.13 11.43
N TYR A 203 -4.05 1.83 11.49
CA TYR A 203 -3.07 0.76 11.31
C TYR A 203 -3.35 -0.10 10.09
N VAL A 204 -4.63 -0.32 9.76
CA VAL A 204 -5.06 -1.25 8.71
C VAL A 204 -5.93 -0.52 7.70
N PHE A 205 -5.50 -0.48 6.44
CA PHE A 205 -6.36 -0.10 5.33
C PHE A 205 -6.85 -1.35 4.58
N PHE A 206 -7.87 -1.19 3.75
CA PHE A 206 -8.37 -2.26 2.90
C PHE A 206 -8.07 -1.95 1.44
N GLU A 207 -7.36 -2.86 0.78
CA GLU A 207 -7.15 -2.85 -0.66
C GLU A 207 -8.28 -3.64 -1.31
N MET A 208 -9.31 -2.91 -1.76
CA MET A 208 -10.50 -3.51 -2.35
C MET A 208 -10.19 -4.12 -3.72
N ASP A 209 -10.25 -5.45 -3.84
CA ASP A 209 -10.34 -6.12 -5.13
C ASP A 209 -11.80 -6.18 -5.57
N VAL A 210 -12.13 -5.33 -6.55
CA VAL A 210 -13.51 -5.18 -7.07
C VAL A 210 -13.98 -6.45 -7.77
N TYR A 211 -13.11 -7.15 -8.49
CA TYR A 211 -13.47 -8.39 -9.15
C TYR A 211 -13.88 -9.46 -8.11
N TRP A 212 -13.08 -9.65 -7.08
CA TRP A 212 -13.39 -10.61 -6.04
C TRP A 212 -14.58 -10.20 -5.18
N ALA A 213 -14.80 -8.91 -4.95
CA ALA A 213 -16.00 -8.43 -4.28
C ALA A 213 -17.27 -8.79 -5.06
N VAL A 214 -17.28 -8.58 -6.38
CA VAL A 214 -18.39 -8.99 -7.25
C VAL A 214 -18.57 -10.52 -7.25
N MET A 215 -17.47 -11.29 -7.30
CA MET A 215 -17.52 -12.74 -7.21
C MET A 215 -18.04 -13.26 -5.85
N GLY A 216 -17.84 -12.47 -4.79
CA GLY A 216 -18.40 -12.68 -3.45
C GLY A 216 -19.84 -12.17 -3.27
N HIS A 217 -20.49 -11.74 -4.36
CA HIS A 217 -21.84 -11.17 -4.36
C HIS A 217 -21.99 -9.88 -3.54
N ALA A 218 -20.89 -9.16 -3.32
CA ALA A 218 -20.93 -7.81 -2.75
C ALA A 218 -21.20 -6.76 -3.82
N ALA A 219 -21.82 -5.65 -3.42
CA ALA A 219 -22.08 -4.48 -4.28
C ALA A 219 -21.10 -3.35 -3.91
N PRO A 220 -19.89 -3.33 -4.47
CA PRO A 220 -18.83 -2.44 -4.00
C PRO A 220 -19.06 -0.93 -4.31
N VAL A 221 -20.15 -0.60 -4.97
CA VAL A 221 -20.51 0.77 -5.39
C VAL A 221 -21.91 1.22 -4.95
N GLU A 222 -22.57 0.49 -4.05
CA GLU A 222 -23.86 0.88 -3.46
C GLU A 222 -23.73 1.48 -2.08
#